data_88b4fdc050b19d54db55357c340db5aa
#
_entry.id   88b4fdc050b19d54db55357c340db5aa
#
_cell.length_a   1.000
_cell.length_b   1.000
_cell.length_c   1.000
_cell.angle_alpha   90.00
_cell.angle_beta   90.00
_cell.angle_gamma   90.00
#
_symmetry.space_group_name_H-M   'P 1'
#
loop_
_entity.id
_entity.type
_entity.pdbx_description
1 polymer ?
#
loop_
_entity_poly.entity_id
_entity_poly.type
_entity_poly.pdbx_seq_one_letter_code
_entity_poly.pdbx_strand_id
1 'polypeptide(L)'
;ISDVRADQWQGFWLGQSISNWTGLVTEMDKIGGDGEHGRFYTREDWGMPDQPAIWSETPSDISSNIDFVLRGPSEIWGADDDTDIEYIYLWTLYHQQVAKLTPLQIREAWIRHIYDESQPTPYGKDQFGYQNFLWVSNQSAHTLMLKGYSPPETAHPDNNPHGDMIDAQLTTEIFGLLAPGAPHVALDIAHYPIRTAGYGDAVL
;
A
#
# COMPACT_ATOMS: atom_id res chain seq x y z
N ILE A 1 -19.43 -18.20 -7.37
CA ILE A 1 -18.71 -18.05 -6.07
C ILE A 1 -19.72 -18.43 -4.99
N SER A 2 -19.33 -19.28 -4.01
CA SER A 2 -20.19 -19.59 -2.87
C SER A 2 -20.35 -18.36 -1.98
N ASP A 3 -21.48 -18.23 -1.29
CA ASP A 3 -21.74 -17.12 -0.36
C ASP A 3 -20.66 -17.01 0.72
N VAL A 4 -20.15 -18.15 1.21
CA VAL A 4 -19.05 -18.20 2.18
C VAL A 4 -17.77 -17.57 1.63
N ARG A 5 -17.43 -17.79 0.36
CA ARG A 5 -16.24 -17.20 -0.25
C ARG A 5 -16.40 -15.70 -0.49
N ALA A 6 -17.60 -15.27 -0.87
CA ALA A 6 -17.90 -13.86 -1.01
C ALA A 6 -17.79 -13.13 0.34
N ASP A 7 -18.29 -13.73 1.41
CA ASP A 7 -18.18 -13.23 2.78
C ASP A 7 -16.71 -13.15 3.24
N GLN A 8 -15.89 -14.17 2.95
CA GLN A 8 -14.46 -14.15 3.25
C GLN A 8 -13.72 -13.03 2.51
N TRP A 9 -14.04 -12.80 1.26
CA TRP A 9 -13.43 -11.72 0.47
C TRP A 9 -13.85 -10.34 1.00
N GLN A 10 -15.11 -10.18 1.32
CA GLN A 10 -15.59 -8.95 1.96
C GLN A 10 -14.93 -8.73 3.31
N GLY A 11 -14.76 -9.79 4.12
CA GLY A 11 -14.07 -9.74 5.40
C GLY A 11 -12.60 -9.35 5.26
N PHE A 12 -11.90 -9.84 4.23
CA PHE A 12 -10.52 -9.46 3.92
C PHE A 12 -10.41 -7.95 3.65
N TRP A 13 -11.18 -7.44 2.67
CA TRP A 13 -11.15 -6.03 2.32
C TRP A 13 -11.55 -5.10 3.47
N LEU A 14 -12.56 -5.48 4.21
CA LEU A 14 -13.01 -4.70 5.37
C LEU A 14 -11.96 -4.72 6.47
N GLY A 15 -11.36 -5.87 6.76
CA GLY A 15 -10.30 -6.02 7.75
C GLY A 15 -9.07 -5.21 7.38
N GLN A 16 -8.61 -5.30 6.15
CA GLN A 16 -7.46 -4.55 5.63
C GLN A 16 -7.71 -3.04 5.71
N SER A 17 -8.84 -2.56 5.22
CA SER A 17 -9.19 -1.14 5.26
C SER A 17 -9.28 -0.59 6.69
N ILE A 18 -9.85 -1.34 7.63
CA ILE A 18 -9.92 -0.95 9.04
C ILE A 18 -8.52 -0.94 9.65
N SER A 19 -7.72 -1.97 9.42
CA SER A 19 -6.37 -2.08 9.98
C SER A 19 -5.45 -0.99 9.46
N ASN A 20 -5.48 -0.74 8.16
CA ASN A 20 -4.76 0.36 7.54
C ASN A 20 -5.14 1.70 8.17
N TRP A 21 -6.43 1.98 8.23
CA TRP A 21 -6.94 3.25 8.78
C TRP A 21 -6.60 3.44 10.26
N THR A 22 -6.62 2.38 11.05
CA THR A 22 -6.24 2.44 12.47
C THR A 22 -4.74 2.53 12.67
N GLY A 23 -3.94 1.96 11.76
CA GLY A 23 -2.49 2.00 11.80
C GLY A 23 -1.88 3.35 11.42
N LEU A 24 -2.53 4.09 10.50
CA LEU A 24 -2.03 5.37 10.00
C LEU A 24 -1.71 6.39 11.11
N VAL A 25 -2.47 6.39 12.20
CA VAL A 25 -2.30 7.34 13.31
C VAL A 25 -0.96 7.20 14.01
N THR A 26 -0.42 5.97 14.06
CA THR A 26 0.81 5.66 14.80
C THR A 26 1.94 5.22 13.89
N GLU A 27 1.74 5.31 12.58
CA GLU A 27 2.75 4.88 11.62
C GLU A 27 3.99 5.76 11.70
N MET A 28 5.15 5.09 11.84
CA MET A 28 6.48 5.70 11.94
C MET A 28 6.67 6.63 13.15
N ASP A 29 5.77 6.63 14.09
CA ASP A 29 5.94 7.37 15.32
C ASP A 29 7.08 6.78 16.16
N LYS A 30 7.71 7.65 16.94
CA LYS A 30 8.61 7.20 18.00
C LYS A 30 7.74 6.49 19.03
N ILE A 31 7.72 5.18 18.96
CA ILE A 31 6.84 4.30 19.73
C ILE A 31 6.80 4.76 21.19
N GLY A 32 5.72 5.37 21.56
CA GLY A 32 5.31 5.93 22.83
C GLY A 32 6.33 5.97 23.97
N GLY A 33 6.59 7.14 24.51
CA GLY A 33 7.44 7.33 25.65
C GLY A 33 8.77 8.01 25.37
N ASP A 34 9.61 8.08 26.38
CA ASP A 34 10.89 8.79 26.32
C ASP A 34 11.93 8.05 25.49
N GLY A 35 12.51 8.73 24.51
CA GLY A 35 13.67 8.27 23.75
C GLY A 35 13.37 7.54 22.45
N GLU A 36 14.43 7.17 21.77
CA GLU A 36 14.43 6.60 20.42
C GLU A 36 13.68 5.26 20.28
N HIS A 37 13.52 4.55 21.39
CA HIS A 37 12.88 3.25 21.47
C HIS A 37 11.85 3.20 22.61
N GLY A 38 10.97 4.19 22.67
CA GLY A 38 9.93 4.28 23.68
C GLY A 38 9.03 3.03 23.74
N ARG A 39 8.22 2.93 24.77
CA ARG A 39 7.23 1.86 24.89
C ARG A 39 6.14 1.99 23.83
N PHE A 40 5.53 0.87 23.47
CA PHE A 40 4.34 0.89 22.63
C PHE A 40 3.22 1.72 23.25
N TYR A 41 2.41 2.34 22.41
CA TYR A 41 1.20 3.02 22.85
C TYR A 41 0.30 2.07 23.64
N THR A 42 -0.31 2.63 24.66
CA THR A 42 -1.27 1.94 25.52
C THR A 42 -2.60 2.68 25.45
N ARG A 43 -3.62 2.11 26.08
CA ARG A 43 -4.91 2.77 26.23
C ARG A 43 -4.84 4.13 26.92
N GLU A 44 -3.82 4.34 27.75
CA GLU A 44 -3.62 5.58 28.50
C GLU A 44 -3.09 6.71 27.61
N ASP A 45 -2.45 6.37 26.51
CA ASP A 45 -1.92 7.33 25.53
C ASP A 45 -3.02 7.84 24.59
N TRP A 46 -4.17 7.19 24.57
CA TRP A 46 -5.28 7.50 23.66
C TRP A 46 -5.87 8.89 23.95
N GLY A 47 -5.95 9.73 22.94
CA GLY A 47 -6.37 11.14 23.03
C GLY A 47 -5.27 12.11 23.49
N MET A 48 -4.08 11.59 23.80
CA MET A 48 -2.92 12.43 24.10
C MET A 48 -2.32 12.99 22.81
N PRO A 49 -1.52 14.09 22.92
CA PRO A 49 -0.79 14.59 21.75
C PRO A 49 0.08 13.50 21.11
N ASP A 50 0.05 13.46 19.79
CA ASP A 50 0.83 12.54 19.01
C ASP A 50 2.34 12.79 19.13
N GLN A 51 3.14 11.75 18.91
CA GLN A 51 4.60 11.83 18.95
C GLN A 51 5.14 12.30 17.60
N PRO A 52 6.30 12.96 17.57
CA PRO A 52 7.00 13.17 16.31
C PRO A 52 7.37 11.85 15.65
N ALA A 53 7.26 11.79 14.33
CA ALA A 53 7.75 10.65 13.55
C ALA A 53 9.25 10.41 13.78
N ILE A 54 9.72 9.18 13.58
CA ILE A 54 11.12 8.79 13.85
C ILE A 54 12.16 9.63 13.08
N TRP A 55 11.74 10.24 11.98
CA TRP A 55 12.59 11.10 11.13
C TRP A 55 12.21 12.59 11.17
N SER A 56 11.29 12.99 12.05
CA SER A 56 10.76 14.34 12.11
C SER A 56 10.74 14.87 13.54
N GLU A 57 10.74 16.18 13.68
CA GLU A 57 10.52 16.87 14.96
C GLU A 57 9.05 17.33 15.10
N THR A 58 8.23 17.09 14.09
CA THR A 58 6.81 17.44 14.08
C THR A 58 5.94 16.19 14.20
N PRO A 59 4.79 16.26 14.90
CA PRO A 59 3.79 15.19 14.88
C PRO A 59 3.33 14.88 13.47
N SER A 60 2.74 13.70 13.29
CA SER A 60 2.07 13.31 12.04
C SER A 60 1.01 14.35 11.65
N ASP A 61 0.89 14.65 10.37
CA ASP A 61 -0.13 15.55 9.82
C ASP A 61 -1.48 14.86 9.60
N ILE A 62 -1.55 13.54 9.81
CA ILE A 62 -2.80 12.76 9.75
C ILE A 62 -3.68 13.07 10.95
N SER A 63 -3.10 13.09 12.15
CA SER A 63 -3.75 13.51 13.40
C SER A 63 -2.74 14.15 14.32
N SER A 64 -3.17 15.20 15.03
CA SER A 64 -2.35 15.85 16.06
C SER A 64 -2.41 15.13 17.41
N ASN A 65 -3.27 14.14 17.54
CA ASN A 65 -3.46 13.35 18.76
C ASN A 65 -3.48 11.87 18.38
N ILE A 66 -3.11 11.02 19.33
CA ILE A 66 -3.22 9.57 19.25
C ILE A 66 -4.71 9.20 19.33
N ASP A 67 -5.40 9.20 18.21
CA ASP A 67 -6.84 8.97 18.12
C ASP A 67 -7.21 8.42 16.74
N PHE A 68 -8.41 7.85 16.62
CA PHE A 68 -8.91 7.41 15.32
C PHE A 68 -9.30 8.62 14.46
N VAL A 69 -8.81 8.65 13.25
CA VAL A 69 -9.24 9.62 12.24
C VAL A 69 -10.57 9.14 11.65
N LEU A 70 -11.66 9.51 12.29
CA LEU A 70 -13.00 9.12 11.85
C LEU A 70 -13.47 10.00 10.69
N ARG A 71 -13.99 9.35 9.65
CA ARG A 71 -14.64 10.00 8.53
C ARG A 71 -16.13 9.72 8.55
N GLY A 72 -16.90 10.67 8.06
CA GLY A 72 -18.34 10.47 7.88
C GLY A 72 -18.65 9.43 6.80
N PRO A 73 -19.84 8.81 6.81
CA PRO A 73 -20.19 7.76 5.84
C PRO A 73 -20.27 8.25 4.39
N SER A 74 -20.30 9.55 4.16
CA SER A 74 -20.30 10.19 2.83
C SER A 74 -18.93 10.71 2.41
N GLU A 75 -17.92 10.61 3.27
CA GLU A 75 -16.56 11.04 2.97
C GLU A 75 -15.76 9.88 2.40
N ILE A 76 -14.79 10.20 1.56
CA ILE A 76 -13.84 9.21 1.05
C ILE A 76 -12.84 8.92 2.16
N TRP A 77 -12.72 7.66 2.53
CA TRP A 77 -11.68 7.18 3.42
C TRP A 77 -10.42 6.97 2.59
N GLY A 78 -9.33 7.61 2.98
CA GLY A 78 -8.04 7.35 2.37
C GLY A 78 -7.57 5.93 2.70
N ALA A 79 -6.70 5.42 1.87
CA ALA A 79 -5.92 4.23 2.14
C ALA A 79 -4.45 4.58 1.85
N ASP A 80 -3.54 3.75 2.30
CA ASP A 80 -2.16 3.83 1.85
C ASP A 80 -1.97 3.08 0.53
N ASP A 81 -0.74 3.06 0.05
CA ASP A 81 -0.38 2.42 -1.20
C ASP A 81 -0.54 0.90 -1.18
N ASP A 82 -0.45 0.26 -0.03
CA ASP A 82 -0.62 -1.18 0.11
C ASP A 82 -2.01 -1.61 -0.38
N THR A 83 -3.05 -1.02 0.20
CA THR A 83 -4.45 -1.29 -0.16
C THR A 83 -4.77 -0.82 -1.59
N ASP A 84 -4.30 0.36 -1.98
CA ASP A 84 -4.57 0.92 -3.31
C ASP A 84 -3.95 0.07 -4.42
N ILE A 85 -2.72 -0.39 -4.26
CA ILE A 85 -2.02 -1.20 -5.25
C ILE A 85 -2.67 -2.58 -5.39
N GLU A 86 -3.06 -3.22 -4.30
CA GLU A 86 -3.81 -4.47 -4.35
C GLU A 86 -5.12 -4.31 -5.13
N TYR A 87 -5.84 -3.22 -4.89
CA TYR A 87 -7.06 -2.92 -5.63
C TYR A 87 -6.78 -2.70 -7.13
N ILE A 88 -5.69 -2.01 -7.48
CA ILE A 88 -5.26 -1.81 -8.87
C ILE A 88 -5.00 -3.16 -9.56
N TYR A 89 -4.34 -4.11 -8.90
CA TYR A 89 -4.12 -5.44 -9.44
C TYR A 89 -5.44 -6.18 -9.66
N LEU A 90 -6.32 -6.21 -8.67
CA LEU A 90 -7.62 -6.87 -8.77
C LEU A 90 -8.47 -6.25 -9.87
N TRP A 91 -8.53 -4.93 -9.93
CA TRP A 91 -9.25 -4.19 -10.96
C TRP A 91 -8.73 -4.53 -12.36
N THR A 92 -7.41 -4.58 -12.52
CA THR A 92 -6.77 -4.88 -13.81
C THR A 92 -7.05 -6.32 -14.26
N LEU A 93 -6.89 -7.30 -13.36
CA LEU A 93 -7.24 -8.70 -13.63
C LEU A 93 -8.69 -8.84 -14.11
N TYR A 94 -9.61 -8.18 -13.39
CA TYR A 94 -11.04 -8.24 -13.69
C TYR A 94 -11.38 -7.59 -15.05
N HIS A 95 -10.95 -6.36 -15.28
CA HIS A 95 -11.31 -5.61 -16.50
C HIS A 95 -10.63 -6.14 -17.76
N GLN A 96 -9.43 -6.67 -17.64
CA GLN A 96 -8.73 -7.28 -18.75
C GLN A 96 -9.07 -8.77 -18.94
N GLN A 97 -9.85 -9.35 -18.03
CA GLN A 97 -10.28 -10.76 -18.07
C GLN A 97 -9.08 -11.73 -18.19
N VAL A 98 -8.02 -11.47 -17.43
CA VAL A 98 -6.82 -12.29 -17.38
C VAL A 98 -6.64 -12.90 -16.00
N ALA A 99 -6.01 -14.07 -15.94
CA ALA A 99 -5.71 -14.74 -14.67
C ALA A 99 -4.36 -14.32 -14.07
N LYS A 100 -3.50 -13.69 -14.86
CA LYS A 100 -2.14 -13.27 -14.46
C LYS A 100 -1.77 -12.01 -15.23
N LEU A 101 -1.15 -11.07 -14.52
CA LEU A 101 -0.69 -9.82 -15.11
C LEU A 101 0.70 -9.98 -15.74
N THR A 102 0.86 -9.36 -16.90
CA THR A 102 2.18 -9.17 -17.53
C THR A 102 2.85 -7.90 -16.99
N PRO A 103 4.18 -7.77 -17.11
CA PRO A 103 4.91 -6.56 -16.74
C PRO A 103 4.34 -5.27 -17.36
N LEU A 104 3.93 -5.34 -18.61
CA LEU A 104 3.36 -4.17 -19.29
C LEU A 104 2.00 -3.79 -18.73
N GLN A 105 1.14 -4.76 -18.45
CA GLN A 105 -0.17 -4.51 -17.84
C GLN A 105 -0.05 -3.89 -16.45
N ILE A 106 0.93 -4.34 -15.65
CA ILE A 106 1.22 -3.74 -14.34
C ILE A 106 1.65 -2.29 -14.50
N ARG A 107 2.64 -2.04 -15.36
CA ARG A 107 3.12 -0.67 -15.63
C ARG A 107 1.99 0.26 -16.07
N GLU A 108 1.19 -0.16 -17.05
CA GLU A 108 0.09 0.64 -17.57
C GLU A 108 -0.98 0.93 -16.50
N ALA A 109 -1.28 -0.07 -15.66
CA ALA A 109 -2.23 0.07 -14.57
C ALA A 109 -1.74 1.06 -13.50
N TRP A 110 -0.49 0.95 -13.06
CA TRP A 110 0.10 1.87 -12.08
C TRP A 110 0.15 3.31 -12.61
N ILE A 111 0.62 3.51 -13.85
CA ILE A 111 0.66 4.86 -14.45
C ILE A 111 -0.75 5.46 -14.57
N ARG A 112 -1.74 4.65 -14.87
CA ARG A 112 -3.12 5.10 -15.07
C ARG A 112 -3.85 5.42 -13.77
N HIS A 113 -3.63 4.65 -12.71
CA HIS A 113 -4.49 4.66 -11.53
C HIS A 113 -3.87 5.33 -10.31
N ILE A 114 -2.55 5.47 -10.25
CA ILE A 114 -1.89 6.16 -9.13
C ILE A 114 -2.00 7.68 -9.28
N TYR A 115 -1.99 8.20 -10.51
CA TYR A 115 -2.23 9.61 -10.78
C TYR A 115 -3.56 9.84 -11.49
N ASP A 116 -4.27 10.90 -11.08
CA ASP A 116 -5.44 11.42 -11.78
C ASP A 116 -5.31 12.95 -11.94
N GLU A 117 -5.59 13.45 -13.12
CA GLU A 117 -5.49 14.90 -13.40
C GLU A 117 -6.68 15.69 -12.84
N SER A 118 -7.81 15.02 -12.61
CA SER A 118 -9.10 15.65 -12.35
C SER A 118 -9.69 15.32 -10.96
N GLN A 119 -9.34 14.17 -10.38
CA GLN A 119 -9.90 13.70 -9.13
C GLN A 119 -8.98 14.05 -7.95
N PRO A 120 -9.34 15.04 -7.12
CA PRO A 120 -8.54 15.41 -5.97
C PRO A 120 -8.35 14.23 -5.00
N THR A 121 -7.12 14.07 -4.53
CA THR A 121 -6.77 13.16 -3.44
C THR A 121 -6.40 13.96 -2.19
N PRO A 122 -6.41 13.34 -1.00
CA PRO A 122 -5.95 13.98 0.23
C PRO A 122 -4.50 14.49 0.18
N TYR A 123 -3.68 13.90 -0.68
CA TYR A 123 -2.23 14.20 -0.79
C TYR A 123 -1.90 15.37 -1.73
N GLY A 124 -2.91 16.00 -2.32
CA GLY A 124 -2.74 17.18 -3.16
C GLY A 124 -2.37 16.86 -4.60
N LYS A 125 -1.88 17.89 -5.29
CA LYS A 125 -1.55 17.83 -6.71
C LYS A 125 -0.09 18.25 -6.93
N ASP A 126 0.62 17.44 -7.70
CA ASP A 126 1.95 17.77 -8.22
C ASP A 126 1.95 18.00 -9.73
N GLN A 127 3.15 17.98 -10.36
CA GLN A 127 3.32 18.18 -11.79
C GLN A 127 2.70 17.06 -12.66
N PHE A 128 2.39 15.91 -12.07
CA PHE A 128 1.81 14.75 -12.74
C PHE A 128 0.30 14.60 -12.51
N GLY A 129 -0.28 15.37 -11.59
CA GLY A 129 -1.67 15.32 -11.22
C GLY A 129 -1.88 15.12 -9.73
N TYR A 130 -3.05 14.60 -9.34
CA TYR A 130 -3.35 14.20 -7.99
C TYR A 130 -2.82 12.78 -7.77
N GLN A 131 -1.87 12.63 -6.87
CA GLN A 131 -1.22 11.37 -6.58
C GLN A 131 -1.81 10.74 -5.34
N ASN A 132 -1.99 9.42 -5.35
CA ASN A 132 -2.07 8.64 -4.14
C ASN A 132 -0.68 8.53 -3.50
N PHE A 133 -0.66 8.43 -2.19
CA PHE A 133 0.58 8.27 -1.44
C PHE A 133 1.28 6.98 -1.85
N LEU A 134 2.61 7.02 -1.95
CA LEU A 134 3.45 5.86 -2.20
C LEU A 134 4.64 5.88 -1.24
N TRP A 135 4.90 4.76 -0.59
CA TRP A 135 6.12 4.54 0.15
C TRP A 135 7.33 4.38 -0.77
N VAL A 136 8.53 4.43 -0.19
CA VAL A 136 9.78 4.66 -0.93
C VAL A 136 10.07 3.64 -2.03
N SER A 137 9.85 2.35 -1.83
CA SER A 137 10.13 1.35 -2.87
C SER A 137 9.07 1.39 -3.98
N ASN A 138 7.79 1.58 -3.61
CA ASN A 138 6.69 1.77 -4.54
C ASN A 138 6.84 3.08 -5.33
N GLN A 139 7.22 4.17 -4.66
CA GLN A 139 7.48 5.46 -5.32
C GLN A 139 8.63 5.36 -6.33
N SER A 140 9.70 4.66 -5.98
CA SER A 140 10.83 4.41 -6.89
C SER A 140 10.40 3.59 -8.10
N ALA A 141 9.65 2.51 -7.89
CA ALA A 141 9.12 1.68 -8.95
C ALA A 141 8.19 2.47 -9.89
N HIS A 142 7.27 3.27 -9.35
CA HIS A 142 6.39 4.12 -10.15
C HIS A 142 7.15 5.16 -10.97
N THR A 143 8.15 5.80 -10.38
CA THR A 143 9.04 6.74 -11.09
C THR A 143 9.76 6.08 -12.26
N LEU A 144 10.23 4.84 -12.09
CA LEU A 144 10.85 4.05 -13.15
C LEU A 144 9.84 3.69 -14.24
N MET A 145 8.60 3.35 -13.87
CA MET A 145 7.53 3.07 -14.84
C MET A 145 7.23 4.27 -15.73
N LEU A 146 7.20 5.48 -15.18
CA LEU A 146 7.05 6.72 -15.96
C LEU A 146 8.22 6.94 -16.95
N LYS A 147 9.41 6.41 -16.64
CA LYS A 147 10.58 6.42 -17.53
C LYS A 147 10.59 5.26 -18.54
N GLY A 148 9.61 4.37 -18.51
CA GLY A 148 9.47 3.28 -19.47
C GLY A 148 9.90 1.90 -18.97
N TYR A 149 10.38 1.79 -17.76
CA TYR A 149 10.71 0.48 -17.16
C TYR A 149 9.44 -0.31 -16.82
N SER A 150 9.59 -1.61 -16.70
CA SER A 150 8.50 -2.52 -16.27
C SER A 150 9.07 -3.55 -15.28
N PRO A 151 8.23 -4.20 -14.47
CA PRO A 151 8.72 -5.31 -13.64
C PRO A 151 9.39 -6.40 -14.49
N PRO A 152 10.47 -7.03 -14.00
CA PRO A 152 11.09 -6.86 -12.67
C PRO A 152 12.15 -5.74 -12.60
N GLU A 153 12.45 -5.05 -13.69
CA GLU A 153 13.49 -4.02 -13.73
C GLU A 153 13.20 -2.83 -12.79
N THR A 154 11.92 -2.59 -12.47
CA THR A 154 11.48 -1.56 -11.53
C THR A 154 11.85 -1.85 -10.07
N ALA A 155 12.17 -3.11 -9.75
CA ALA A 155 12.63 -3.52 -8.43
C ALA A 155 14.12 -3.86 -8.40
N HIS A 156 14.79 -3.96 -9.56
CA HIS A 156 16.21 -4.36 -9.61
C HIS A 156 17.07 -3.37 -8.82
N PRO A 157 18.03 -3.84 -8.00
CA PRO A 157 18.81 -2.96 -7.10
C PRO A 157 19.63 -1.90 -7.83
N ASP A 158 20.00 -2.11 -9.10
CA ASP A 158 20.66 -1.09 -9.91
C ASP A 158 19.73 0.10 -10.26
N ASN A 159 18.42 -0.09 -10.18
CA ASN A 159 17.43 0.92 -10.53
C ASN A 159 16.65 1.42 -9.32
N ASN A 160 16.32 0.53 -8.39
CA ASN A 160 15.53 0.81 -7.19
C ASN A 160 16.35 0.43 -5.93
N PRO A 161 16.97 1.40 -5.26
CA PRO A 161 17.77 1.14 -4.07
C PRO A 161 16.97 0.70 -2.84
N HIS A 162 15.65 0.69 -2.94
CA HIS A 162 14.72 0.34 -1.87
C HIS A 162 14.01 -1.01 -2.12
N GLY A 163 14.46 -1.80 -3.09
CA GLY A 163 13.83 -3.07 -3.45
C GLY A 163 13.88 -4.17 -2.38
N ASP A 164 14.65 -3.97 -1.31
CA ASP A 164 14.72 -4.86 -0.15
C ASP A 164 13.72 -4.52 0.96
N MET A 165 12.90 -3.47 0.76
CA MET A 165 11.85 -3.08 1.70
C MET A 165 10.61 -3.97 1.59
N ILE A 166 9.79 -3.93 2.65
CA ILE A 166 8.62 -4.78 2.81
C ILE A 166 7.44 -4.45 1.88
N ASP A 167 7.41 -3.26 1.28
CA ASP A 167 6.28 -2.73 0.49
C ASP A 167 5.72 -3.76 -0.52
N ALA A 168 6.59 -4.51 -1.19
CA ALA A 168 6.16 -5.51 -2.16
C ALA A 168 5.35 -6.66 -1.56
N GLN A 169 5.60 -7.01 -0.31
CA GLN A 169 4.84 -8.04 0.41
C GLN A 169 3.45 -7.53 0.78
N LEU A 170 3.39 -6.29 1.28
CA LEU A 170 2.15 -5.65 1.71
C LEU A 170 1.19 -5.32 0.55
N THR A 171 1.72 -5.21 -0.67
CA THR A 171 0.92 -4.93 -1.88
C THR A 171 0.49 -6.18 -2.64
N THR A 172 0.73 -7.39 -2.10
CA THR A 172 0.50 -8.65 -2.85
C THR A 172 -0.27 -9.73 -2.08
N GLU A 173 -0.79 -9.44 -0.92
CA GLU A 173 -1.57 -10.35 -0.08
C GLU A 173 -2.84 -10.84 -0.78
N ILE A 174 -3.41 -10.02 -1.65
CA ILE A 174 -4.58 -10.33 -2.49
C ILE A 174 -4.41 -11.63 -3.29
N PHE A 175 -3.20 -11.97 -3.71
CA PHE A 175 -2.97 -13.18 -4.50
C PHE A 175 -3.14 -14.46 -3.67
N GLY A 176 -2.86 -14.41 -2.37
CA GLY A 176 -3.21 -15.48 -1.44
C GLY A 176 -4.73 -15.66 -1.30
N LEU A 177 -5.47 -14.56 -1.28
CA LEU A 177 -6.93 -14.58 -1.25
C LEU A 177 -7.54 -15.13 -2.54
N LEU A 178 -6.94 -14.83 -3.70
CA LEU A 178 -7.40 -15.34 -5.00
C LEU A 178 -7.16 -16.83 -5.19
N ALA A 179 -6.16 -17.40 -4.53
CA ALA A 179 -5.78 -18.82 -4.64
C ALA A 179 -5.72 -19.54 -3.27
N PRO A 180 -6.81 -19.56 -2.48
CA PRO A 180 -6.80 -20.11 -1.12
C PRO A 180 -6.51 -21.61 -1.13
N GLY A 181 -5.54 -22.03 -0.31
CA GLY A 181 -5.09 -23.42 -0.23
C GLY A 181 -4.24 -23.91 -1.41
N ALA A 182 -3.91 -23.03 -2.36
CA ALA A 182 -3.10 -23.35 -3.53
C ALA A 182 -1.90 -22.38 -3.65
N PRO A 183 -0.91 -22.45 -2.73
CA PRO A 183 0.18 -21.48 -2.66
C PRO A 183 1.01 -21.42 -3.96
N HIS A 184 1.18 -22.53 -4.67
CA HIS A 184 1.88 -22.55 -5.95
C HIS A 184 1.16 -21.72 -7.03
N VAL A 185 -0.17 -21.65 -6.99
CA VAL A 185 -0.97 -20.80 -7.89
C VAL A 185 -0.83 -19.34 -7.46
N ALA A 186 -0.95 -19.05 -6.15
CA ALA A 186 -0.76 -17.71 -5.61
C ALA A 186 0.61 -17.14 -6.02
N LEU A 187 1.68 -17.90 -5.82
CA LEU A 187 3.04 -17.52 -6.21
C LEU A 187 3.20 -17.31 -7.72
N ASP A 188 2.54 -18.11 -8.55
CA ASP A 188 2.60 -17.93 -10.00
C ASP A 188 1.92 -16.63 -10.45
N ILE A 189 0.73 -16.32 -9.93
CA ILE A 189 0.01 -15.10 -10.29
C ILE A 189 0.63 -13.84 -9.66
N ALA A 190 1.27 -13.95 -8.50
CA ALA A 190 1.99 -12.86 -7.81
C ALA A 190 3.39 -12.58 -8.39
N HIS A 191 3.89 -13.41 -9.32
CA HIS A 191 5.28 -13.39 -9.75
C HIS A 191 5.79 -12.00 -10.17
N TYR A 192 5.09 -11.30 -11.03
CA TYR A 192 5.45 -9.94 -11.45
C TYR A 192 4.96 -8.86 -10.47
N PRO A 193 3.74 -8.95 -9.92
CA PRO A 193 3.32 -8.02 -8.87
C PRO A 193 4.33 -7.83 -7.75
N ILE A 194 4.80 -8.91 -7.10
CA ILE A 194 5.78 -8.80 -6.01
C ILE A 194 7.14 -8.25 -6.50
N ARG A 195 7.51 -8.49 -7.75
CA ARG A 195 8.74 -7.98 -8.37
C ARG A 195 8.56 -6.60 -9.00
N THR A 196 7.48 -5.93 -8.70
CA THR A 196 7.26 -4.55 -9.12
C THR A 196 8.10 -3.59 -8.29
N ALA A 197 8.14 -3.79 -6.98
CA ALA A 197 8.91 -2.99 -6.03
C ALA A 197 9.88 -3.82 -5.17
N GLY A 198 9.73 -5.15 -5.11
CA GLY A 198 10.53 -6.05 -4.28
C GLY A 198 11.62 -6.79 -5.03
N TYR A 199 12.76 -6.96 -4.37
CA TYR A 199 13.92 -7.73 -4.83
C TYR A 199 14.57 -8.51 -3.69
N GLY A 200 15.35 -9.56 -4.00
CA GLY A 200 16.05 -10.34 -3.00
C GLY A 200 15.11 -11.02 -1.99
N ASP A 201 15.39 -10.85 -0.71
CA ASP A 201 14.61 -11.47 0.37
C ASP A 201 13.20 -10.91 0.48
N ALA A 202 12.95 -9.69 0.00
CA ALA A 202 11.62 -9.08 -0.01
C ALA A 202 10.61 -9.80 -0.95
N VAL A 203 11.06 -10.76 -1.76
CA VAL A 203 10.19 -11.55 -2.66
C VAL A 203 10.07 -13.02 -2.27
N LEU A 204 10.62 -13.41 -1.12
CA LEU A 204 10.56 -14.78 -0.58
C LEU A 204 9.38 -14.94 0.37
#